data_55a799415b7f32294b2f2dc0164b5912
#
_entry.id   55a799415b7f32294b2f2dc0164b5912
#
_cell.length_a   1.000
_cell.length_b   1.000
_cell.length_c   1.000
_cell.angle_alpha   90.00
_cell.angle_beta   90.00
_cell.angle_gamma   90.00
#
_symmetry.space_group_name_H-M   'P 1'
#
loop_
_entity.id
_entity.type
_entity.pdbx_description
1 polymer ?
#
loop_
_entity_poly.entity_id
_entity_poly.type
_entity_poly.pdbx_seq_one_letter_code
_entity_poly.pdbx_strand_id
1 'polypeptide(L)'
;MRMNDGGSPPPRIGLVLGGGALKGLAHIGALKALEEARITPALYAGTSIGAMLAAAAASGMTSAQMTERARRFRRKDLFRINHVGMIMERMQSPSIYLESPLRALSDELVAEGTFDDLRVPLLVTAVDLENGMPVVFGRPGLRDVRVRDAVYASCALPGFFPPGVVGNRMCIDGGTTDNLPVNIAGQNVDALIAIDVGIADVPAASGIASQGFATIFMRAAAMMMHNQQQFALENWTTPPMLLVRPRVSHISWFSFAHKEELIKIGYESTKDALRDLDTMLAAKGGIYPRRAVHVVVDRVACTGCGLCVARRPDVMALDEFGKAYPLKPKCDFSPADGAFVRSCPVNAIKAQPVIADEETIRAATGEYAAVIA
;
A
#
# COMPACT_ATOMS: atom_id res chain seq x y z
N MET A 1 6.43 22.43 -12.16
CA MET A 1 5.53 21.93 -13.20
C MET A 1 5.58 22.92 -14.35
N ARG A 2 6.24 22.58 -15.46
CA ARG A 2 6.23 23.42 -16.66
C ARG A 2 4.85 23.29 -17.31
N MET A 3 4.22 24.41 -17.63
CA MET A 3 2.98 24.41 -18.41
C MET A 3 3.29 23.83 -19.79
N ASN A 4 2.54 22.81 -20.19
CA ASN A 4 2.53 22.37 -21.59
C ASN A 4 1.90 23.50 -22.41
N ASP A 5 2.65 24.02 -23.40
CA ASP A 5 2.24 25.06 -24.32
C ASP A 5 1.22 24.56 -25.38
N GLY A 6 0.22 23.85 -24.96
CA GLY A 6 -0.87 23.38 -25.83
C GLY A 6 -2.06 22.95 -24.96
N GLY A 7 -2.90 23.89 -24.66
CA GLY A 7 -4.29 23.90 -24.18
C GLY A 7 -4.98 22.69 -23.53
N SER A 8 -4.30 21.60 -23.21
CA SER A 8 -4.90 20.45 -22.50
C SER A 8 -4.89 20.70 -20.98
N PRO A 9 -5.98 20.42 -20.28
CA PRO A 9 -6.03 20.53 -18.83
C PRO A 9 -4.97 19.61 -18.19
N PRO A 10 -4.43 19.97 -17.00
CA PRO A 10 -3.46 19.14 -16.31
C PRO A 10 -4.07 17.77 -16.01
N PRO A 11 -3.26 16.68 -16.02
CA PRO A 11 -3.74 15.33 -15.80
C PRO A 11 -4.36 15.19 -14.40
N ARG A 12 -5.50 14.50 -14.32
CA ARG A 12 -6.19 14.19 -13.07
C ARG A 12 -5.51 12.99 -12.43
N ILE A 13 -4.75 13.23 -11.36
CA ILE A 13 -4.01 12.18 -10.64
C ILE A 13 -4.83 11.72 -9.45
N GLY A 14 -5.11 10.40 -9.37
CA GLY A 14 -5.66 9.77 -8.17
C GLY A 14 -4.56 9.33 -7.23
N LEU A 15 -4.76 9.52 -5.91
CA LEU A 15 -3.85 9.03 -4.88
C LEU A 15 -4.49 7.88 -4.09
N VAL A 16 -3.83 6.73 -4.09
CA VAL A 16 -4.27 5.52 -3.40
C VAL A 16 -3.37 5.25 -2.20
N LEU A 17 -3.96 5.13 -1.01
CA LEU A 17 -3.25 4.82 0.23
C LEU A 17 -3.71 3.45 0.75
N GLY A 18 -2.82 2.46 0.71
CA GLY A 18 -3.11 1.10 1.14
C GLY A 18 -3.24 0.92 2.64
N GLY A 19 -3.88 -0.16 3.06
CA GLY A 19 -3.92 -0.59 4.46
C GLY A 19 -2.56 -1.08 4.96
N GLY A 20 -2.33 -1.04 6.26
CA GLY A 20 -1.05 -1.49 6.84
C GLY A 20 -0.87 -1.24 8.33
N ALA A 21 -1.95 -1.03 9.08
CA ALA A 21 -1.93 -0.67 10.49
C ALA A 21 -0.95 0.50 10.75
N LEU A 22 -0.09 0.44 11.79
CA LEU A 22 0.83 1.55 12.09
C LEU A 22 1.92 1.80 11.02
N LYS A 23 2.20 0.85 10.14
CA LYS A 23 3.05 1.09 8.96
C LYS A 23 2.49 2.19 8.06
N GLY A 24 1.17 2.42 8.11
CA GLY A 24 0.50 3.52 7.42
C GLY A 24 1.01 4.91 7.78
N LEU A 25 1.75 5.09 8.87
CA LEU A 25 2.43 6.36 9.15
C LEU A 25 3.41 6.75 8.03
N ALA A 26 3.88 5.80 7.22
CA ALA A 26 4.66 6.11 6.02
C ALA A 26 3.86 6.92 4.98
N HIS A 27 2.53 6.82 4.96
CA HIS A 27 1.69 7.68 4.10
C HIS A 27 1.83 9.16 4.43
N ILE A 28 2.07 9.51 5.69
CA ILE A 28 2.30 10.91 6.10
C ILE A 28 3.55 11.46 5.39
N GLY A 29 4.61 10.66 5.35
CA GLY A 29 5.82 11.00 4.62
C GLY A 29 5.60 11.09 3.12
N ALA A 30 4.80 10.18 2.56
CA ALA A 30 4.41 10.22 1.14
C ALA A 30 3.62 11.48 0.81
N LEU A 31 2.62 11.84 1.63
CA LEU A 31 1.85 13.08 1.49
C LEU A 31 2.75 14.32 1.53
N LYS A 32 3.74 14.34 2.43
CA LYS A 32 4.73 15.42 2.50
C LYS A 32 5.52 15.56 1.20
N ALA A 33 6.00 14.45 0.62
CA ALA A 33 6.73 14.48 -0.63
C ALA A 33 5.87 15.00 -1.80
N LEU A 34 4.58 14.63 -1.83
CA LEU A 34 3.61 15.12 -2.82
C LEU A 34 3.31 16.62 -2.64
N GLU A 35 3.14 17.09 -1.40
CA GLU A 35 2.96 18.51 -1.08
C GLU A 35 4.16 19.34 -1.56
N GLU A 36 5.40 18.91 -1.28
CA GLU A 36 6.63 19.56 -1.74
C GLU A 36 6.75 19.57 -3.26
N ALA A 37 6.33 18.49 -3.92
CA ALA A 37 6.28 18.41 -5.39
C ALA A 37 5.10 19.19 -6.01
N ARG A 38 4.22 19.81 -5.20
CA ARG A 38 3.01 20.54 -5.60
C ARG A 38 2.05 19.67 -6.43
N ILE A 39 1.97 18.39 -6.08
CA ILE A 39 1.01 17.45 -6.67
C ILE A 39 -0.25 17.48 -5.82
N THR A 40 -1.35 17.93 -6.43
CA THR A 40 -2.67 17.94 -5.78
C THR A 40 -3.50 16.81 -6.39
N PRO A 41 -3.84 15.77 -5.62
CA PRO A 41 -4.69 14.69 -6.11
C PRO A 41 -6.09 15.19 -6.49
N ALA A 42 -6.62 14.68 -7.60
CA ALA A 42 -8.00 14.92 -8.02
C ALA A 42 -8.99 13.97 -7.33
N LEU A 43 -8.47 12.89 -6.72
CA LEU A 43 -9.21 11.86 -6.02
C LEU A 43 -8.29 11.22 -4.98
N TYR A 44 -8.80 10.98 -3.79
CA TYR A 44 -8.19 10.09 -2.80
C TYR A 44 -8.94 8.76 -2.74
N ALA A 45 -8.22 7.66 -2.58
CA ALA A 45 -8.79 6.36 -2.25
C ALA A 45 -7.97 5.69 -1.16
N GLY A 46 -8.61 4.98 -0.25
CA GLY A 46 -7.85 4.32 0.80
C GLY A 46 -8.58 3.17 1.47
N THR A 47 -7.78 2.34 2.11
CA THR A 47 -8.21 1.18 2.90
C THR A 47 -7.59 1.27 4.30
N SER A 48 -8.37 1.01 5.36
CA SER A 48 -7.89 0.95 6.74
C SER A 48 -7.19 2.27 7.14
N ILE A 49 -5.97 2.20 7.70
CA ILE A 49 -5.18 3.40 8.02
C ILE A 49 -4.97 4.31 6.79
N GLY A 50 -4.89 3.73 5.59
CA GLY A 50 -4.82 4.49 4.35
C GLY A 50 -6.09 5.31 4.12
N ALA A 51 -7.28 4.75 4.42
CA ALA A 51 -8.54 5.48 4.35
C ALA A 51 -8.60 6.63 5.36
N MET A 52 -8.10 6.41 6.58
CA MET A 52 -8.04 7.44 7.63
C MET A 52 -7.17 8.63 7.21
N LEU A 53 -5.97 8.38 6.68
CA LEU A 53 -5.06 9.44 6.25
C LEU A 53 -5.50 10.10 4.94
N ALA A 54 -6.12 9.32 4.03
CA ALA A 54 -6.75 9.85 2.82
C ALA A 54 -7.91 10.79 3.17
N ALA A 55 -8.77 10.43 4.14
CA ALA A 55 -9.87 11.26 4.61
C ALA A 55 -9.37 12.54 5.29
N ALA A 56 -8.33 12.45 6.12
CA ALA A 56 -7.69 13.62 6.72
C ALA A 56 -7.15 14.59 5.65
N ALA A 57 -6.46 14.07 4.62
CA ALA A 57 -5.94 14.87 3.51
C ALA A 57 -7.07 15.45 2.66
N ALA A 58 -8.11 14.67 2.32
CA ALA A 58 -9.27 15.13 1.57
C ALA A 58 -10.06 16.24 2.30
N SER A 59 -10.03 16.23 3.64
CA SER A 59 -10.58 17.30 4.51
C SER A 59 -9.68 18.54 4.55
N GLY A 60 -8.45 18.48 4.04
CA GLY A 60 -7.49 19.58 3.98
C GLY A 60 -6.46 19.60 5.12
N MET A 61 -6.28 18.51 5.87
CA MET A 61 -5.22 18.39 6.85
C MET A 61 -3.87 18.22 6.15
N THR A 62 -2.87 19.00 6.54
CA THR A 62 -1.52 18.93 5.95
C THR A 62 -0.71 17.79 6.54
N SER A 63 0.33 17.34 5.82
CA SER A 63 1.28 16.33 6.31
C SER A 63 1.98 16.75 7.60
N ALA A 64 2.25 18.05 7.78
CA ALA A 64 2.82 18.61 8.99
C ALA A 64 1.88 18.44 10.21
N GLN A 65 0.59 18.73 10.04
CA GLN A 65 -0.42 18.52 11.07
C GLN A 65 -0.59 17.05 11.42
N MET A 66 -0.59 16.16 10.41
CA MET A 66 -0.63 14.70 10.62
C MET A 66 0.60 14.21 11.39
N THR A 67 1.79 14.70 11.04
CA THR A 67 3.06 14.36 11.73
C THR A 67 3.00 14.72 13.20
N GLU A 68 2.52 15.92 13.54
CA GLU A 68 2.41 16.37 14.93
C GLU A 68 1.45 15.49 15.75
N ARG A 69 0.32 15.07 15.14
CA ARG A 69 -0.62 14.13 15.79
C ARG A 69 0.00 12.75 15.95
N ALA A 70 0.68 12.24 14.92
CA ALA A 70 1.36 10.96 14.97
C ALA A 70 2.41 10.89 16.08
N ARG A 71 3.15 11.98 16.34
CA ARG A 71 4.11 12.08 17.44
C ARG A 71 3.49 11.88 18.80
N ARG A 72 2.33 12.49 19.03
CA ARG A 72 1.60 12.42 20.32
C ARG A 72 0.89 11.09 20.51
N PHE A 73 0.53 10.39 19.44
CA PHE A 73 -0.22 9.16 19.45
C PHE A 73 0.53 8.01 20.15
N ARG A 74 -0.09 7.37 21.13
CA ARG A 74 0.48 6.31 21.96
C ARG A 74 -0.34 5.03 21.88
N ARG A 75 0.26 3.90 22.24
CA ARG A 75 -0.41 2.59 22.23
C ARG A 75 -1.72 2.58 23.02
N LYS A 76 -1.76 3.23 24.20
CA LYS A 76 -2.95 3.32 25.05
C LYS A 76 -4.11 4.10 24.42
N ASP A 77 -3.81 4.95 23.44
CA ASP A 77 -4.80 5.78 22.77
C ASP A 77 -5.55 5.00 21.68
N LEU A 78 -5.07 3.79 21.31
CA LEU A 78 -5.71 2.90 20.34
C LEU A 78 -6.15 1.57 20.98
N PHE A 79 -5.28 0.94 21.75
CA PHE A 79 -5.47 -0.43 22.23
C PHE A 79 -5.92 -0.43 23.69
N ARG A 80 -7.24 -0.42 23.91
CA ARG A 80 -7.87 -0.65 25.21
C ARG A 80 -8.61 -1.97 25.16
N ILE A 81 -8.17 -2.93 25.99
CA ILE A 81 -8.74 -4.29 26.00
C ILE A 81 -10.20 -4.24 26.50
N ASN A 82 -11.07 -4.97 25.84
CA ASN A 82 -12.45 -5.18 26.22
C ASN A 82 -12.56 -6.26 27.31
N HIS A 83 -12.06 -5.96 28.53
CA HIS A 83 -12.06 -6.92 29.63
C HIS A 83 -13.46 -7.42 29.98
N VAL A 84 -14.47 -6.55 29.95
CA VAL A 84 -15.85 -6.90 30.30
C VAL A 84 -16.43 -7.87 29.28
N GLY A 85 -16.32 -7.57 27.98
CA GLY A 85 -16.79 -8.46 26.92
C GLY A 85 -16.06 -9.81 26.96
N MET A 86 -14.73 -9.81 27.12
CA MET A 86 -13.95 -11.06 27.17
C MET A 86 -14.29 -11.94 28.38
N ILE A 87 -14.66 -11.38 29.54
CA ILE A 87 -15.05 -12.14 30.73
C ILE A 87 -16.49 -12.63 30.63
N MET A 88 -17.42 -11.76 30.22
CA MET A 88 -18.85 -12.06 30.19
C MET A 88 -19.28 -12.85 28.96
N GLU A 89 -18.74 -12.52 27.79
CA GLU A 89 -19.11 -13.07 26.48
C GLU A 89 -18.14 -14.15 26.00
N ARG A 90 -16.92 -14.22 26.59
CA ARG A 90 -15.87 -15.19 26.24
C ARG A 90 -15.62 -15.21 24.72
N MET A 91 -15.87 -16.36 24.07
CA MET A 91 -15.71 -16.54 22.61
C MET A 91 -16.76 -15.78 21.77
N GLN A 92 -17.83 -15.26 22.38
CA GLN A 92 -18.88 -14.49 21.70
C GLN A 92 -18.58 -12.98 21.66
N SER A 93 -17.52 -12.53 22.37
CA SER A 93 -17.10 -11.12 22.27
C SER A 93 -16.70 -10.78 20.83
N PRO A 94 -17.26 -9.71 20.25
CA PRO A 94 -17.02 -9.36 18.83
C PRO A 94 -15.58 -8.89 18.58
N SER A 95 -14.81 -8.56 19.64
CA SER A 95 -13.47 -7.99 19.48
C SER A 95 -12.64 -8.06 20.77
N ILE A 96 -11.31 -7.98 20.57
CA ILE A 96 -10.33 -7.90 21.67
C ILE A 96 -10.28 -6.49 22.24
N TYR A 97 -10.41 -5.45 21.41
CA TYR A 97 -10.29 -4.05 21.81
C TYR A 97 -11.62 -3.33 21.74
N LEU A 98 -11.75 -2.28 22.57
CA LEU A 98 -12.90 -1.39 22.56
C LEU A 98 -12.96 -0.57 21.28
N GLU A 99 -14.16 -0.23 20.86
CA GLU A 99 -14.45 0.63 19.71
C GLU A 99 -14.00 2.08 19.92
N SER A 100 -14.28 2.60 21.11
CA SER A 100 -14.15 4.04 21.40
C SER A 100 -12.78 4.68 21.12
N PRO A 101 -11.62 4.01 21.34
CA PRO A 101 -10.33 4.61 21.00
C PRO A 101 -10.13 4.83 19.50
N LEU A 102 -10.52 3.84 18.69
CA LEU A 102 -10.38 3.95 17.23
C LEU A 102 -11.36 4.99 16.66
N ARG A 103 -12.58 5.08 17.21
CA ARG A 103 -13.53 6.14 16.86
C ARG A 103 -12.98 7.52 17.22
N ALA A 104 -12.47 7.70 18.44
CA ALA A 104 -11.87 8.97 18.86
C ALA A 104 -10.73 9.40 17.93
N LEU A 105 -9.91 8.46 17.46
CA LEU A 105 -8.85 8.76 16.48
C LEU A 105 -9.44 9.18 15.12
N SER A 106 -10.48 8.51 14.65
CA SER A 106 -11.20 8.91 13.43
C SER A 106 -11.80 10.30 13.59
N ASP A 107 -12.42 10.61 14.73
CA ASP A 107 -13.03 11.90 15.02
C ASP A 107 -12.01 13.03 15.11
N GLU A 108 -10.80 12.75 15.57
CA GLU A 108 -9.70 13.73 15.63
C GLU A 108 -9.11 14.05 14.26
N LEU A 109 -8.98 13.03 13.39
CA LEU A 109 -8.28 13.17 12.11
C LEU A 109 -9.19 13.57 10.95
N VAL A 110 -10.46 13.18 10.99
CA VAL A 110 -11.41 13.34 9.89
C VAL A 110 -12.42 14.43 10.21
N ALA A 111 -12.63 15.34 9.26
CA ALA A 111 -13.65 16.39 9.42
C ALA A 111 -15.05 15.78 9.60
N GLU A 112 -15.92 16.51 10.30
CA GLU A 112 -17.33 16.16 10.38
C GLU A 112 -18.01 16.40 9.03
N GLY A 113 -19.02 15.57 8.71
CA GLY A 113 -19.78 15.68 7.46
C GLY A 113 -19.81 14.39 6.66
N THR A 114 -20.32 14.51 5.47
CA THR A 114 -20.47 13.46 4.46
C THR A 114 -19.36 13.56 3.41
N PHE A 115 -19.36 12.64 2.44
CA PHE A 115 -18.38 12.67 1.35
C PHE A 115 -18.52 13.89 0.42
N ASP A 116 -19.70 14.54 0.41
CA ASP A 116 -19.94 15.73 -0.39
C ASP A 116 -19.36 17.01 0.24
N ASP A 117 -19.05 16.97 1.53
CA ASP A 117 -18.45 18.10 2.27
C ASP A 117 -16.92 18.15 2.15
N LEU A 118 -16.31 17.12 1.54
CA LEU A 118 -14.86 17.04 1.41
C LEU A 118 -14.33 17.98 0.31
N ARG A 119 -13.14 18.54 0.51
CA ARG A 119 -12.48 19.43 -0.45
C ARG A 119 -12.06 18.70 -1.73
N VAL A 120 -11.72 17.43 -1.61
CA VAL A 120 -11.32 16.55 -2.71
C VAL A 120 -12.12 15.25 -2.59
N PRO A 121 -12.65 14.70 -3.70
CA PRO A 121 -13.33 13.40 -3.69
C PRO A 121 -12.52 12.31 -2.99
N LEU A 122 -13.22 11.47 -2.21
CA LEU A 122 -12.65 10.38 -1.45
C LEU A 122 -13.40 9.08 -1.71
N LEU A 123 -12.68 7.97 -1.82
CA LEU A 123 -13.22 6.61 -1.81
C LEU A 123 -12.66 5.86 -0.60
N VAL A 124 -13.52 5.25 0.18
CA VAL A 124 -13.17 4.43 1.35
C VAL A 124 -13.71 3.03 1.15
N THR A 125 -12.82 2.03 1.20
CA THR A 125 -13.21 0.62 1.07
C THR A 125 -13.56 0.02 2.43
N ALA A 126 -14.59 -0.81 2.45
CA ALA A 126 -14.97 -1.66 3.57
C ALA A 126 -15.56 -2.97 3.02
N VAL A 127 -15.94 -3.89 3.90
CA VAL A 127 -16.67 -5.11 3.54
C VAL A 127 -17.92 -5.22 4.39
N ASP A 128 -19.07 -5.37 3.74
CA ASP A 128 -20.34 -5.70 4.40
C ASP A 128 -20.23 -7.13 4.93
N LEU A 129 -20.21 -7.26 6.25
CA LEU A 129 -19.97 -8.55 6.92
C LEU A 129 -21.15 -9.52 6.77
N GLU A 130 -22.37 -8.99 6.62
CA GLU A 130 -23.56 -9.83 6.50
C GLU A 130 -23.70 -10.43 5.10
N ASN A 131 -23.30 -9.68 4.07
CA ASN A 131 -23.42 -10.09 2.67
C ASN A 131 -22.10 -10.59 2.07
N GLY A 132 -20.96 -10.36 2.75
CA GLY A 132 -19.63 -10.68 2.25
C GLY A 132 -19.19 -9.85 1.04
N MET A 133 -19.83 -8.71 0.79
CA MET A 133 -19.63 -7.91 -0.41
C MET A 133 -18.73 -6.69 -0.11
N PRO A 134 -17.77 -6.37 -1.01
CA PRO A 134 -17.02 -5.13 -0.94
C PRO A 134 -17.97 -3.91 -1.02
N VAL A 135 -17.70 -2.92 -0.19
CA VAL A 135 -18.42 -1.63 -0.17
C VAL A 135 -17.41 -0.51 -0.42
N VAL A 136 -17.77 0.42 -1.29
CA VAL A 136 -16.95 1.60 -1.59
C VAL A 136 -17.76 2.84 -1.26
N PHE A 137 -17.53 3.39 -0.07
CA PHE A 137 -18.11 4.66 0.33
C PHE A 137 -17.50 5.81 -0.49
N GLY A 138 -18.30 6.86 -0.76
CA GLY A 138 -17.92 7.95 -1.64
C GLY A 138 -18.39 7.76 -3.10
N ARG A 139 -18.92 6.59 -3.45
CA ARG A 139 -19.61 6.36 -4.74
C ARG A 139 -21.06 6.83 -4.69
N PRO A 140 -21.69 7.12 -5.84
CA PRO A 140 -23.11 7.43 -5.89
C PRO A 140 -23.96 6.40 -5.13
N GLY A 141 -24.89 6.88 -4.29
CA GLY A 141 -25.70 6.06 -3.40
C GLY A 141 -25.01 5.64 -2.08
N LEU A 142 -23.74 5.98 -1.89
CA LEU A 142 -22.97 5.74 -0.66
C LEU A 142 -22.14 6.96 -0.24
N ARG A 143 -22.61 8.18 -0.58
CA ARG A 143 -21.95 9.45 -0.29
C ARG A 143 -22.58 10.21 0.86
N ASP A 144 -23.81 9.94 1.17
CA ASP A 144 -24.66 10.59 2.18
C ASP A 144 -24.43 10.06 3.61
N VAL A 145 -23.46 9.14 3.76
CA VAL A 145 -23.02 8.63 5.06
C VAL A 145 -21.90 9.50 5.64
N ARG A 146 -21.74 9.47 6.97
CA ARG A 146 -20.65 10.20 7.63
C ARG A 146 -19.31 9.60 7.25
N VAL A 147 -18.36 10.45 6.85
CA VAL A 147 -16.99 10.00 6.50
C VAL A 147 -16.32 9.30 7.68
N ARG A 148 -16.50 9.78 8.91
CA ARG A 148 -15.95 9.20 10.14
C ARG A 148 -16.42 7.77 10.36
N ASP A 149 -17.70 7.47 10.11
CA ASP A 149 -18.25 6.12 10.27
C ASP A 149 -17.68 5.17 9.21
N ALA A 150 -17.59 5.62 7.95
CA ALA A 150 -16.99 4.84 6.88
C ALA A 150 -15.50 4.56 7.12
N VAL A 151 -14.75 5.54 7.63
CA VAL A 151 -13.32 5.40 7.99
C VAL A 151 -13.16 4.45 9.16
N TYR A 152 -13.99 4.57 10.21
CA TYR A 152 -13.98 3.60 11.30
C TYR A 152 -14.21 2.18 10.79
N ALA A 153 -15.26 1.97 9.97
CA ALA A 153 -15.59 0.66 9.41
C ALA A 153 -14.44 0.09 8.58
N SER A 154 -13.80 0.95 7.77
CA SER A 154 -12.60 0.58 6.99
C SER A 154 -11.40 0.18 7.85
N CYS A 155 -11.33 0.66 9.09
CA CYS A 155 -10.26 0.34 10.06
C CYS A 155 -10.67 -0.76 11.07
N ALA A 156 -11.89 -1.27 11.01
CA ALA A 156 -12.41 -2.28 11.93
C ALA A 156 -11.83 -3.67 11.58
N LEU A 157 -10.55 -3.89 11.90
CA LEU A 157 -9.84 -5.15 11.63
C LEU A 157 -10.53 -6.29 12.38
N PRO A 158 -10.97 -7.36 11.66
CA PRO A 158 -11.72 -8.47 12.26
C PRO A 158 -11.04 -9.10 13.46
N GLY A 159 -11.78 -9.29 14.54
CA GLY A 159 -11.29 -9.82 15.81
C GLY A 159 -10.55 -8.82 16.70
N PHE A 160 -10.02 -7.73 16.12
CA PHE A 160 -9.34 -6.66 16.87
C PHE A 160 -10.32 -5.58 17.33
N PHE A 161 -11.13 -5.06 16.42
CA PHE A 161 -12.12 -4.04 16.70
C PHE A 161 -13.53 -4.52 16.33
N PRO A 162 -14.58 -4.03 17.02
CA PRO A 162 -15.95 -4.37 16.64
C PRO A 162 -16.25 -3.87 15.22
N PRO A 163 -17.09 -4.59 14.45
CA PRO A 163 -17.58 -4.11 13.17
C PRO A 163 -18.23 -2.72 13.28
N GLY A 164 -18.01 -1.87 12.29
CA GLY A 164 -18.63 -0.55 12.21
C GLY A 164 -20.01 -0.63 11.57
N VAL A 165 -20.96 0.18 12.05
CA VAL A 165 -22.27 0.32 11.42
C VAL A 165 -22.27 1.62 10.59
N VAL A 166 -22.50 1.50 9.28
CA VAL A 166 -22.57 2.64 8.35
C VAL A 166 -23.89 2.55 7.57
N GLY A 167 -24.79 3.46 7.86
CA GLY A 167 -26.19 3.34 7.40
C GLY A 167 -26.85 2.10 7.99
N ASN A 168 -27.26 1.19 7.12
CA ASN A 168 -27.85 -0.11 7.49
C ASN A 168 -26.90 -1.31 7.29
N ARG A 169 -25.59 -1.08 7.17
CA ARG A 169 -24.59 -2.12 6.89
C ARG A 169 -23.66 -2.31 8.07
N MET A 170 -23.43 -3.55 8.45
CA MET A 170 -22.37 -3.94 9.38
C MET A 170 -21.10 -4.21 8.60
N CYS A 171 -20.09 -3.35 8.76
CA CYS A 171 -18.88 -3.35 7.94
C CYS A 171 -17.62 -3.63 8.75
N ILE A 172 -16.66 -4.28 8.10
CA ILE A 172 -15.31 -4.56 8.61
C ILE A 172 -14.25 -3.96 7.66
N ASP A 173 -12.98 -4.04 8.07
CA ASP A 173 -11.82 -3.53 7.34
C ASP A 173 -11.81 -3.99 5.88
N GLY A 174 -11.71 -3.01 4.98
CA GLY A 174 -11.67 -3.21 3.53
C GLY A 174 -10.49 -4.04 3.04
N GLY A 175 -9.40 -4.10 3.82
CA GLY A 175 -8.22 -4.90 3.49
C GLY A 175 -8.49 -6.40 3.38
N THR A 176 -9.62 -6.88 3.90
CA THR A 176 -10.04 -8.28 3.73
C THR A 176 -10.37 -8.63 2.28
N THR A 177 -10.70 -7.64 1.42
CA THR A 177 -10.99 -7.85 -0.01
C THR A 177 -10.14 -6.99 -0.94
N ASP A 178 -9.79 -5.77 -0.56
CA ASP A 178 -8.98 -4.85 -1.39
C ASP A 178 -8.13 -3.93 -0.49
N ASN A 179 -6.89 -4.36 -0.23
CA ASN A 179 -5.97 -3.62 0.62
C ASN A 179 -5.32 -2.42 -0.08
N LEU A 180 -5.27 -2.40 -1.41
CA LEU A 180 -4.72 -1.30 -2.22
C LEU A 180 -5.70 -1.00 -3.36
N PRO A 181 -6.71 -0.14 -3.15
CA PRO A 181 -7.89 -0.01 -4.00
C PRO A 181 -7.60 0.72 -5.33
N VAL A 182 -6.62 0.23 -6.10
CA VAL A 182 -6.20 0.83 -7.38
C VAL A 182 -7.28 0.72 -8.45
N ASN A 183 -7.99 -0.44 -8.52
CA ASN A 183 -8.99 -0.70 -9.55
C ASN A 183 -10.16 0.28 -9.47
N ILE A 184 -10.61 0.62 -8.27
CA ILE A 184 -11.71 1.56 -8.08
C ILE A 184 -11.24 3.02 -8.24
N ALA A 185 -10.00 3.34 -7.84
CA ALA A 185 -9.43 4.66 -7.94
C ALA A 185 -9.04 5.01 -9.39
N GLY A 186 -8.64 4.02 -10.19
CA GLY A 186 -8.25 4.20 -11.59
C GLY A 186 -9.39 4.57 -12.53
N GLN A 187 -10.65 4.40 -12.09
CA GLN A 187 -11.80 4.82 -12.84
C GLN A 187 -11.95 6.35 -12.79
N ASN A 188 -11.94 7.03 -13.92
CA ASN A 188 -12.12 8.49 -14.03
C ASN A 188 -10.93 9.35 -13.56
N VAL A 189 -9.72 8.84 -13.65
CA VAL A 189 -8.47 9.59 -13.51
C VAL A 189 -7.53 9.25 -14.67
N ASP A 190 -6.59 10.16 -14.96
CA ASP A 190 -5.65 10.00 -16.06
C ASP A 190 -4.39 9.24 -15.64
N ALA A 191 -4.07 9.27 -14.35
CA ALA A 191 -2.95 8.56 -13.75
C ALA A 191 -3.21 8.25 -12.28
N LEU A 192 -2.48 7.26 -11.72
CA LEU A 192 -2.50 6.93 -10.29
C LEU A 192 -1.11 7.11 -9.66
N ILE A 193 -1.11 7.53 -8.41
CA ILE A 193 0.00 7.32 -7.48
C ILE A 193 -0.52 6.40 -6.38
N ALA A 194 0.07 5.22 -6.21
CA ALA A 194 -0.35 4.23 -5.23
C ALA A 194 0.76 3.99 -4.21
N ILE A 195 0.46 4.15 -2.92
CA ILE A 195 1.40 3.94 -1.82
C ILE A 195 1.04 2.64 -1.10
N ASP A 196 1.88 1.63 -1.27
CA ASP A 196 1.71 0.30 -0.70
C ASP A 196 2.64 0.12 0.51
N VAL A 197 2.09 0.23 1.72
CA VAL A 197 2.83 0.10 2.99
C VAL A 197 2.57 -1.21 3.72
N GLY A 198 1.57 -1.98 3.26
CA GLY A 198 1.03 -3.08 4.05
C GLY A 198 1.74 -4.40 3.84
N ILE A 199 1.62 -4.94 2.64
CA ILE A 199 1.80 -6.37 2.42
C ILE A 199 2.65 -6.64 1.17
N ALA A 200 3.52 -5.70 0.82
CA ALA A 200 4.42 -5.87 -0.32
C ALA A 200 5.26 -7.17 -0.21
N ASP A 201 5.66 -7.52 1.02
CA ASP A 201 6.38 -8.74 1.32
C ASP A 201 5.86 -9.40 2.61
N VAL A 202 5.68 -10.72 2.57
CA VAL A 202 5.49 -11.56 3.76
C VAL A 202 6.83 -12.24 4.04
N PRO A 203 7.67 -11.71 4.93
CA PRO A 203 9.00 -12.25 5.16
C PRO A 203 8.93 -13.67 5.71
N ALA A 204 9.93 -14.50 5.35
CA ALA A 204 10.06 -15.81 5.96
C ALA A 204 10.16 -15.68 7.48
N ALA A 205 9.50 -16.57 8.20
CA ALA A 205 9.56 -16.60 9.64
C ALA A 205 9.63 -18.03 10.14
N SER A 206 10.46 -18.27 11.17
CA SER A 206 10.61 -19.55 11.86
C SER A 206 9.91 -19.51 13.22
N GLY A 207 9.59 -20.68 13.77
CA GLY A 207 9.02 -20.77 15.10
C GLY A 207 7.60 -20.18 15.28
N ILE A 208 6.85 -20.02 14.19
CA ILE A 208 5.50 -19.42 14.24
C ILE A 208 4.55 -20.22 15.10
N ALA A 209 4.64 -21.56 15.09
CA ALA A 209 3.74 -22.42 15.86
C ALA A 209 3.80 -22.15 17.38
N SER A 210 4.96 -21.76 17.91
CA SER A 210 5.15 -21.42 19.32
C SER A 210 4.64 -20.03 19.73
N GLN A 211 4.24 -19.19 18.76
CA GLN A 211 3.79 -17.80 19.01
C GLN A 211 2.28 -17.69 19.23
N GLY A 212 1.57 -18.80 19.20
CA GLY A 212 0.14 -18.88 19.53
C GLY A 212 -0.80 -18.54 18.37
N PHE A 213 -2.09 -18.80 18.59
CA PHE A 213 -3.16 -18.70 17.61
C PHE A 213 -3.23 -17.33 16.91
N ALA A 214 -3.18 -16.25 17.68
CA ALA A 214 -3.33 -14.90 17.11
C ALA A 214 -2.23 -14.58 16.07
N THR A 215 -0.98 -14.99 16.34
CA THR A 215 0.13 -14.78 15.40
C THR A 215 -0.05 -15.61 14.13
N ILE A 216 -0.49 -16.87 14.27
CA ILE A 216 -0.76 -17.75 13.11
C ILE A 216 -1.88 -17.17 12.26
N PHE A 217 -2.99 -16.76 12.89
CA PHE A 217 -4.15 -16.17 12.21
C PHE A 217 -3.76 -14.89 11.45
N MET A 218 -3.08 -13.96 12.14
CA MET A 218 -2.64 -12.70 11.51
C MET A 218 -1.69 -12.91 10.35
N ARG A 219 -0.81 -13.90 10.46
CA ARG A 219 0.09 -14.25 9.35
C ARG A 219 -0.67 -14.84 8.17
N ALA A 220 -1.63 -15.72 8.40
CA ALA A 220 -2.48 -16.28 7.36
C ALA A 220 -3.31 -15.18 6.67
N ALA A 221 -3.91 -14.27 7.44
CA ALA A 221 -4.63 -13.12 6.91
C ALA A 221 -3.71 -12.23 6.04
N ALA A 222 -2.50 -11.94 6.51
CA ALA A 222 -1.52 -11.17 5.74
C ALA A 222 -1.15 -11.85 4.41
N MET A 223 -1.02 -13.19 4.39
CA MET A 223 -0.77 -13.95 3.15
C MET A 223 -1.94 -13.87 2.18
N MET A 224 -3.18 -13.98 2.66
CA MET A 224 -4.39 -13.86 1.83
C MET A 224 -4.50 -12.47 1.21
N MET A 225 -4.34 -11.42 2.02
CA MET A 225 -4.36 -10.03 1.56
C MET A 225 -3.23 -9.75 0.55
N HIS A 226 -2.01 -10.27 0.80
CA HIS A 226 -0.89 -10.15 -0.13
C HIS A 226 -1.23 -10.77 -1.50
N ASN A 227 -1.75 -11.98 -1.53
CA ASN A 227 -2.08 -12.67 -2.79
C ASN A 227 -3.17 -11.92 -3.59
N GLN A 228 -4.21 -11.40 -2.93
CA GLN A 228 -5.25 -10.60 -3.57
C GLN A 228 -4.67 -9.31 -4.17
N GLN A 229 -3.86 -8.60 -3.41
CA GLN A 229 -3.22 -7.36 -3.87
C GLN A 229 -2.26 -7.61 -5.04
N GLN A 230 -1.46 -8.69 -5.00
CA GLN A 230 -0.58 -9.06 -6.10
C GLN A 230 -1.38 -9.36 -7.37
N PHE A 231 -2.50 -10.07 -7.27
CA PHE A 231 -3.36 -10.35 -8.42
C PHE A 231 -3.87 -9.07 -9.08
N ALA A 232 -4.29 -8.08 -8.31
CA ALA A 232 -4.73 -6.78 -8.84
C ALA A 232 -3.60 -6.05 -9.58
N LEU A 233 -2.37 -6.07 -9.03
CA LEU A 233 -1.21 -5.41 -9.62
C LEU A 233 -0.67 -6.15 -10.86
N GLU A 234 -0.64 -7.48 -10.85
CA GLU A 234 -0.20 -8.30 -12.01
C GLU A 234 -1.12 -8.12 -13.23
N ASN A 235 -2.41 -7.83 -12.99
CA ASN A 235 -3.40 -7.59 -14.06
C ASN A 235 -3.60 -6.09 -14.38
N TRP A 236 -2.84 -5.21 -13.78
CA TRP A 236 -2.98 -3.77 -14.00
C TRP A 236 -2.47 -3.35 -15.38
N THR A 237 -3.29 -2.63 -16.12
CA THR A 237 -2.93 -2.12 -17.46
C THR A 237 -3.04 -0.62 -17.57
N THR A 238 -4.15 -0.01 -17.13
CA THR A 238 -4.45 1.43 -17.33
C THR A 238 -5.37 1.95 -16.23
N PRO A 239 -5.28 3.25 -15.88
CA PRO A 239 -4.31 4.25 -16.34
C PRO A 239 -2.88 3.98 -15.87
N PRO A 240 -1.86 4.74 -16.36
CA PRO A 240 -0.49 4.58 -15.85
C PRO A 240 -0.44 4.85 -14.36
N MET A 241 0.36 4.06 -13.63
CA MET A 241 0.43 4.09 -12.17
C MET A 241 1.87 4.18 -11.67
N LEU A 242 2.13 5.15 -10.79
CA LEU A 242 3.35 5.21 -9.99
C LEU A 242 3.13 4.42 -8.69
N LEU A 243 3.72 3.25 -8.58
CA LEU A 243 3.62 2.40 -7.40
C LEU A 243 4.80 2.63 -6.46
N VAL A 244 4.53 3.20 -5.31
CA VAL A 244 5.52 3.45 -4.26
C VAL A 244 5.41 2.35 -3.21
N ARG A 245 6.51 1.64 -2.95
CA ARG A 245 6.62 0.60 -1.93
C ARG A 245 7.68 0.94 -0.90
N PRO A 246 7.34 1.68 0.15
CA PRO A 246 8.26 1.97 1.25
C PRO A 246 8.75 0.67 1.91
N ARG A 247 10.06 0.55 2.15
CA ARG A 247 10.67 -0.64 2.73
C ARG A 247 10.43 -0.71 4.24
N VAL A 248 9.21 -1.05 4.65
CA VAL A 248 8.76 -1.11 6.05
C VAL A 248 8.51 -2.53 6.56
N SER A 249 8.94 -3.57 5.83
CA SER A 249 8.69 -4.97 6.18
C SER A 249 9.37 -5.40 7.49
N HIS A 250 10.49 -4.78 7.85
CA HIS A 250 11.22 -5.03 9.10
C HIS A 250 10.53 -4.45 10.34
N ILE A 251 9.55 -3.56 10.17
CA ILE A 251 8.80 -2.95 11.26
C ILE A 251 7.51 -3.73 11.49
N SER A 252 7.22 -4.06 12.76
CA SER A 252 5.97 -4.74 13.13
C SER A 252 4.75 -3.85 12.86
N TRP A 253 3.62 -4.46 12.49
CA TRP A 253 2.34 -3.81 12.21
C TRP A 253 1.83 -2.91 13.33
N PHE A 254 2.18 -3.21 14.57
CA PHE A 254 1.73 -2.49 15.78
C PHE A 254 2.89 -1.84 16.54
N SER A 255 3.98 -1.47 15.84
CA SER A 255 5.13 -0.81 16.46
C SER A 255 4.91 0.69 16.61
N PHE A 256 4.85 1.16 17.86
CA PHE A 256 4.79 2.59 18.19
C PHE A 256 6.17 3.25 18.31
N ALA A 257 7.24 2.44 18.33
CA ALA A 257 8.60 2.94 18.50
C ALA A 257 9.19 3.57 17.22
N HIS A 258 8.68 3.20 16.04
CA HIS A 258 9.28 3.53 14.74
C HIS A 258 8.50 4.59 13.94
N LYS A 259 7.75 5.47 14.62
CA LYS A 259 6.87 6.44 13.96
C LYS A 259 7.62 7.40 13.03
N GLU A 260 8.70 8.01 13.52
CA GLU A 260 9.53 8.95 12.75
C GLU A 260 10.24 8.21 11.59
N GLU A 261 10.71 7.00 11.84
CA GLU A 261 11.34 6.17 10.82
C GLU A 261 10.36 5.83 9.68
N LEU A 262 9.12 5.44 10.01
CA LEU A 262 8.07 5.16 9.03
C LEU A 262 7.77 6.40 8.16
N ILE A 263 7.60 7.57 8.79
CA ILE A 263 7.35 8.83 8.08
C ILE A 263 8.53 9.15 7.15
N LYS A 264 9.77 9.00 7.65
CA LYS A 264 10.99 9.23 6.85
C LYS A 264 11.07 8.30 5.65
N ILE A 265 10.88 6.98 5.86
CA ILE A 265 10.92 5.99 4.78
C ILE A 265 9.85 6.28 3.73
N GLY A 266 8.63 6.64 4.16
CA GLY A 266 7.55 7.01 3.24
C GLY A 266 7.91 8.23 2.38
N TYR A 267 8.50 9.25 3.00
CA TYR A 267 8.96 10.46 2.31
C TYR A 267 10.04 10.16 1.28
N GLU A 268 11.11 9.47 1.68
CA GLU A 268 12.25 9.16 0.81
C GLU A 268 11.84 8.26 -0.36
N SER A 269 11.04 7.22 -0.09
CA SER A 269 10.55 6.30 -1.12
C SER A 269 9.66 7.01 -2.16
N THR A 270 8.79 7.92 -1.69
CA THR A 270 7.91 8.67 -2.60
C THR A 270 8.71 9.67 -3.41
N LYS A 271 9.65 10.40 -2.78
CA LYS A 271 10.52 11.36 -3.47
C LYS A 271 11.37 10.68 -4.55
N ASP A 272 11.87 9.47 -4.28
CA ASP A 272 12.61 8.69 -5.28
C ASP A 272 11.70 8.28 -6.45
N ALA A 273 10.51 7.75 -6.16
CA ALA A 273 9.56 7.34 -7.20
C ALA A 273 9.10 8.52 -8.07
N LEU A 274 8.93 9.71 -7.50
CA LEU A 274 8.52 10.93 -8.23
C LEU A 274 9.50 11.37 -9.32
N ARG A 275 10.73 10.88 -9.34
CA ARG A 275 11.68 11.10 -10.45
C ARG A 275 11.17 10.52 -11.77
N ASP A 276 10.32 9.50 -11.70
CA ASP A 276 9.71 8.84 -12.86
C ASP A 276 8.32 9.38 -13.21
N LEU A 277 7.86 10.44 -12.54
CA LEU A 277 6.51 10.96 -12.71
C LEU A 277 6.24 11.38 -14.16
N ASP A 278 7.14 12.17 -14.77
CA ASP A 278 6.97 12.64 -16.15
C ASP A 278 6.97 11.46 -17.15
N THR A 279 7.82 10.45 -16.92
CA THR A 279 7.85 9.21 -17.71
C THR A 279 6.53 8.45 -17.59
N MET A 280 6.00 8.33 -16.37
CA MET A 280 4.71 7.68 -16.11
C MET A 280 3.56 8.45 -16.77
N LEU A 281 3.51 9.78 -16.64
CA LEU A 281 2.46 10.62 -17.24
C LEU A 281 2.48 10.61 -18.77
N ALA A 282 3.63 10.42 -19.39
CA ALA A 282 3.75 10.27 -20.83
C ALA A 282 3.32 8.90 -21.36
N ALA A 283 3.16 7.91 -20.46
CA ALA A 283 2.77 6.55 -20.83
C ALA A 283 1.26 6.40 -20.98
N LYS A 284 0.83 5.41 -21.77
CA LYS A 284 -0.58 5.07 -21.95
C LYS A 284 -1.12 4.14 -20.88
N GLY A 285 -0.24 3.53 -20.08
CA GLY A 285 -0.58 2.59 -19.02
C GLY A 285 0.65 1.92 -18.42
N GLY A 286 0.43 0.90 -17.58
CA GLY A 286 1.48 0.14 -16.90
C GLY A 286 1.84 0.69 -15.53
N ILE A 287 2.79 0.02 -14.87
CA ILE A 287 3.24 0.36 -13.51
C ILE A 287 4.68 0.89 -13.57
N TYR A 288 4.92 1.96 -12.84
CA TYR A 288 6.19 2.68 -12.69
C TYR A 288 6.56 2.81 -11.20
N PRO A 289 7.85 3.10 -10.85
CA PRO A 289 8.99 3.24 -11.75
C PRO A 289 9.37 1.91 -12.41
N ARG A 290 10.03 1.96 -13.57
CA ARG A 290 10.59 0.76 -14.20
C ARG A 290 12.11 0.78 -14.05
N ARG A 291 12.69 -0.37 -13.75
CA ARG A 291 14.14 -0.52 -13.52
C ARG A 291 14.66 -1.77 -14.22
N ALA A 292 15.81 -1.63 -14.86
CA ALA A 292 16.49 -2.77 -15.43
C ALA A 292 17.04 -3.69 -14.31
N VAL A 293 16.72 -4.98 -14.41
CA VAL A 293 17.18 -6.01 -13.48
C VAL A 293 17.75 -7.21 -14.22
N HIS A 294 18.76 -7.84 -13.64
CA HIS A 294 19.21 -9.16 -14.04
C HIS A 294 18.46 -10.22 -13.24
N VAL A 295 17.79 -11.14 -13.96
CA VAL A 295 17.19 -12.32 -13.36
C VAL A 295 18.20 -13.44 -13.38
N VAL A 296 18.56 -13.95 -12.20
CA VAL A 296 19.55 -15.02 -12.02
C VAL A 296 18.91 -16.19 -11.31
N VAL A 297 19.20 -17.42 -11.75
CA VAL A 297 18.72 -18.65 -11.13
C VAL A 297 19.91 -19.45 -10.61
N ASP A 298 19.87 -19.78 -9.32
CA ASP A 298 20.74 -20.79 -8.73
C ASP A 298 20.26 -22.17 -9.19
N ARG A 299 20.94 -22.74 -10.18
CA ARG A 299 20.54 -24.01 -10.78
C ARG A 299 20.76 -25.21 -9.83
N VAL A 300 21.64 -25.09 -8.86
CA VAL A 300 21.86 -26.12 -7.85
C VAL A 300 20.68 -26.17 -6.88
N ALA A 301 20.28 -25.02 -6.38
CA ALA A 301 19.14 -24.91 -5.47
C ALA A 301 17.78 -25.15 -6.18
N CYS A 302 17.68 -24.90 -7.48
CA CYS A 302 16.41 -25.04 -8.22
C CYS A 302 15.92 -26.49 -8.21
N THR A 303 14.66 -26.72 -7.76
CA THR A 303 14.02 -28.03 -7.72
C THR A 303 13.24 -28.39 -8.99
N GLY A 304 13.13 -27.46 -9.96
CA GLY A 304 12.36 -27.69 -11.19
C GLY A 304 10.83 -27.68 -11.00
N CYS A 305 10.32 -27.09 -9.91
CA CYS A 305 8.89 -27.12 -9.59
C CYS A 305 7.98 -26.38 -10.59
N GLY A 306 8.52 -25.59 -11.51
CA GLY A 306 7.79 -24.88 -12.58
C GLY A 306 6.97 -23.68 -12.14
N LEU A 307 6.88 -23.36 -10.84
CA LEU A 307 6.03 -22.26 -10.31
C LEU A 307 6.40 -20.90 -10.91
N CYS A 308 7.67 -20.61 -11.11
CA CYS A 308 8.14 -19.36 -11.73
C CYS A 308 7.68 -19.25 -13.20
N VAL A 309 7.68 -20.35 -13.94
CA VAL A 309 7.21 -20.41 -15.33
C VAL A 309 5.70 -20.24 -15.39
N ALA A 310 4.97 -20.91 -14.50
CA ALA A 310 3.50 -20.78 -14.44
C ALA A 310 3.06 -19.33 -14.15
N ARG A 311 3.83 -18.57 -13.35
CA ARG A 311 3.53 -17.17 -13.03
C ARG A 311 4.02 -16.17 -14.09
N ARG A 312 5.18 -16.42 -14.69
CA ARG A 312 5.81 -15.52 -15.68
C ARG A 312 6.39 -16.33 -16.85
N PRO A 313 5.52 -16.90 -17.69
CA PRO A 313 5.97 -17.65 -18.88
C PRO A 313 6.65 -16.75 -19.93
N ASP A 314 6.44 -15.43 -19.83
CA ASP A 314 7.10 -14.40 -20.64
C ASP A 314 8.53 -14.10 -20.20
N VAL A 315 8.90 -14.48 -18.98
CA VAL A 315 10.22 -14.22 -18.38
C VAL A 315 11.00 -15.50 -18.14
N MET A 316 10.36 -16.60 -17.77
CA MET A 316 10.99 -17.84 -17.30
C MET A 316 10.61 -19.05 -18.15
N ALA A 317 11.54 -19.99 -18.30
CA ALA A 317 11.30 -21.31 -18.88
C ALA A 317 12.03 -22.40 -18.07
N LEU A 318 11.74 -23.68 -18.37
CA LEU A 318 12.52 -24.83 -17.90
C LEU A 318 13.38 -25.37 -19.07
N ASP A 319 14.60 -25.77 -18.76
CA ASP A 319 15.49 -26.43 -19.72
C ASP A 319 15.22 -27.95 -19.80
N GLU A 320 15.98 -28.66 -20.62
CA GLU A 320 15.90 -30.11 -20.81
C GLU A 320 16.16 -30.93 -19.52
N PHE A 321 16.83 -30.33 -18.51
CA PHE A 321 17.06 -30.92 -17.20
C PHE A 321 15.97 -30.53 -16.18
N GLY A 322 14.93 -29.85 -16.60
CA GLY A 322 13.85 -29.36 -15.75
C GLY A 322 14.27 -28.20 -14.83
N LYS A 323 15.38 -27.51 -15.09
CA LYS A 323 15.83 -26.39 -14.29
C LYS A 323 15.35 -25.06 -14.88
N ALA A 324 14.90 -24.16 -14.00
CA ALA A 324 14.44 -22.85 -14.42
C ALA A 324 15.61 -21.99 -14.96
N TYR A 325 15.31 -21.21 -16.01
CA TYR A 325 16.19 -20.19 -16.53
C TYR A 325 15.40 -19.00 -17.06
N PRO A 326 15.97 -17.77 -17.06
CA PRO A 326 15.31 -16.61 -17.62
C PRO A 326 15.43 -16.62 -19.15
N LEU A 327 14.31 -16.36 -19.85
CA LEU A 327 14.29 -16.21 -21.33
C LEU A 327 15.13 -15.03 -21.79
N LYS A 328 15.16 -13.96 -20.98
CA LYS A 328 16.02 -12.80 -21.16
C LYS A 328 16.71 -12.50 -19.83
N PRO A 329 18.05 -12.49 -19.79
CA PRO A 329 18.77 -12.22 -18.54
C PRO A 329 18.52 -10.81 -17.99
N LYS A 330 18.27 -9.83 -18.86
CA LYS A 330 17.95 -8.44 -18.49
C LYS A 330 16.48 -8.15 -18.78
N CYS A 331 15.76 -7.77 -17.75
CA CYS A 331 14.33 -7.42 -17.80
C CYS A 331 14.13 -6.01 -17.27
N ASP A 332 13.04 -5.38 -17.68
CA ASP A 332 12.63 -4.07 -17.20
C ASP A 332 11.43 -4.25 -16.25
N PHE A 333 11.68 -4.17 -14.94
CA PHE A 333 10.70 -4.47 -13.88
C PHE A 333 10.16 -3.22 -13.22
N SER A 334 8.85 -3.22 -12.99
CA SER A 334 8.17 -2.35 -12.04
C SER A 334 8.21 -2.96 -10.62
N PRO A 335 7.83 -2.22 -9.58
CA PRO A 335 7.75 -2.78 -8.22
C PRO A 335 6.77 -3.96 -8.10
N ALA A 336 5.81 -4.12 -9.03
CA ALA A 336 4.86 -5.24 -9.03
C ALA A 336 5.45 -6.54 -9.62
N ASP A 337 6.43 -6.46 -10.51
CA ASP A 337 6.91 -7.60 -11.32
C ASP A 337 7.71 -8.66 -10.53
N GLY A 338 8.20 -8.37 -9.33
CA GLY A 338 9.05 -9.26 -8.54
C GLY A 338 8.33 -10.42 -7.83
N ALA A 339 7.02 -10.59 -7.98
CA ALA A 339 6.25 -11.59 -7.22
C ALA A 339 6.69 -13.03 -7.52
N PHE A 340 7.02 -13.37 -8.77
CA PHE A 340 7.47 -14.73 -9.14
C PHE A 340 8.82 -15.10 -8.53
N VAL A 341 9.71 -14.13 -8.30
CA VAL A 341 11.01 -14.33 -7.62
C VAL A 341 10.77 -14.79 -6.19
N ARG A 342 9.88 -14.12 -5.48
CA ARG A 342 9.50 -14.42 -4.10
C ARG A 342 8.70 -15.71 -3.96
N SER A 343 8.05 -16.16 -5.02
CA SER A 343 7.28 -17.41 -5.04
C SER A 343 8.16 -18.66 -5.13
N CYS A 344 9.47 -18.53 -5.36
CA CYS A 344 10.35 -19.68 -5.43
C CYS A 344 10.48 -20.35 -4.04
N PRO A 345 10.03 -21.61 -3.85
CA PRO A 345 9.99 -22.25 -2.54
C PRO A 345 11.38 -22.51 -1.93
N VAL A 346 12.41 -22.51 -2.77
CA VAL A 346 13.80 -22.73 -2.37
C VAL A 346 14.68 -21.48 -2.56
N ASN A 347 14.07 -20.30 -2.81
CA ASN A 347 14.76 -19.02 -3.02
C ASN A 347 15.88 -19.07 -4.09
N ALA A 348 15.73 -19.92 -5.10
CA ALA A 348 16.72 -20.10 -6.17
C ALA A 348 16.75 -18.95 -7.18
N ILE A 349 15.75 -18.05 -7.18
CA ILE A 349 15.64 -16.94 -8.13
C ILE A 349 15.98 -15.62 -7.46
N LYS A 350 16.77 -14.79 -8.13
CA LYS A 350 17.11 -13.44 -7.68
C LYS A 350 16.90 -12.45 -8.82
N ALA A 351 16.33 -11.28 -8.53
CA ALA A 351 16.32 -10.13 -9.41
C ALA A 351 17.28 -9.09 -8.82
N GLN A 352 18.35 -8.81 -9.53
CA GLN A 352 19.40 -7.90 -9.11
C GLN A 352 19.33 -6.62 -9.95
N PRO A 353 19.34 -5.40 -9.36
CA PRO A 353 19.43 -4.19 -10.14
C PRO A 353 20.65 -4.24 -11.09
N VAL A 354 20.46 -3.80 -12.32
CA VAL A 354 21.58 -3.52 -13.22
C VAL A 354 22.23 -2.25 -12.68
N ILE A 355 23.36 -2.40 -11.99
CA ILE A 355 24.20 -1.26 -11.60
C ILE A 355 24.76 -0.74 -12.92
N ALA A 356 24.51 0.54 -13.25
CA ALA A 356 25.18 1.17 -14.37
C ALA A 356 26.69 1.06 -14.10
N ASP A 357 27.45 0.50 -15.06
CA ASP A 357 28.90 0.36 -14.93
C ASP A 357 29.52 1.70 -14.54
N GLU A 358 30.60 1.68 -13.74
CA GLU A 358 31.27 2.90 -13.26
C GLU A 358 31.62 3.89 -14.39
N GLU A 359 31.79 3.42 -15.63
CA GLU A 359 31.95 4.26 -16.83
C GLU A 359 30.70 5.10 -17.15
N THR A 360 29.48 4.54 -16.99
CA THR A 360 28.22 5.26 -17.20
C THR A 360 27.97 6.27 -16.06
N ILE A 361 28.41 5.94 -14.85
CA ILE A 361 28.36 6.88 -13.71
C ILE A 361 29.36 8.01 -13.91
N ARG A 362 30.59 7.74 -14.39
CA ARG A 362 31.60 8.75 -14.75
C ARG A 362 31.15 9.65 -15.90
N ALA A 363 30.47 9.10 -16.91
CA ALA A 363 29.92 9.90 -18.01
C ALA A 363 28.76 10.80 -17.58
N ALA A 364 27.94 10.35 -16.63
CA ALA A 364 26.84 11.14 -16.08
C ALA A 364 27.28 12.12 -14.97
N THR A 365 28.41 11.87 -14.30
CA THR A 365 28.99 12.72 -13.25
C THR A 365 30.20 13.52 -13.70
N GLY A 366 30.54 13.47 -14.99
CA GLY A 366 31.76 14.03 -15.60
C GLY A 366 31.94 15.54 -15.52
N GLU A 367 31.16 16.25 -14.69
CA GLU A 367 31.34 17.70 -14.45
C GLU A 367 31.64 18.09 -12.97
N TYR A 368 31.82 17.15 -12.05
CA TYR A 368 32.08 17.48 -10.64
C TYR A 368 33.38 16.97 -10.04
N ALA A 369 34.35 16.53 -10.83
CA ALA A 369 35.64 16.08 -10.34
C ALA A 369 36.81 17.04 -10.63
N ALA A 370 36.55 18.33 -10.81
CA ALA A 370 37.58 19.33 -11.07
C ALA A 370 37.56 20.52 -10.10
N VAL A 371 37.20 20.34 -8.85
CA VAL A 371 37.46 21.33 -7.77
C VAL A 371 37.69 20.61 -6.46
N ILE A 372 38.84 20.01 -6.26
CA ILE A 372 39.64 19.93 -5.03
C ILE A 372 40.99 19.30 -5.45
N ALA A 373 41.93 20.14 -5.84
CA ALA A 373 43.37 19.91 -5.73
C ALA A 373 43.94 21.08 -4.95
#